data_12f9fb09d23ced125a714a8704199a48
#
_entry.id   12f9fb09d23ced125a714a8704199a48
#
_cell.length_a   1.000
_cell.length_b   1.000
_cell.length_c   1.000
_cell.angle_alpha   90.00
_cell.angle_beta   90.00
_cell.angle_gamma   90.00
#
_symmetry.space_group_name_H-M   'P 1'
#
loop_
_entity.id
_entity.type
_entity.pdbx_description
1 polymer ?
#
loop_
_entity_poly.entity_id
_entity_poly.type
_entity_poly.pdbx_seq_one_letter_code
_entity_poly.pdbx_strand_id
1 'polypeptide(L)'
;MDPFISGRDLAAAIRDGRITSLAATDFYINRIERLDGLTNLVVVKLFDEARERAREADAALLEGRPLWGPLHGVPMTIKENYSIKGVVSTCGMGLFNTLGDGGAPYRPDINSGVVQRLLDAGAIFLGKTNLPEQAADFQSYNDVYGTSRNPWNLEHSPGGSSGGSAGAIAAGFSPLEVGSDIGGSIRTPAHFSGVCGHKPTQGVIDKSGWCPPYPFSRYQEDLAVAGPLCRTCDDLDLMMDLLAGPEPERAVGGWRLDLPPARVKDVRDLRVAVWLDDETCRVDQAYVEEIRRTAESLARAGASVDYDARPVFEESSGADFFETSLEIYTSVLGPSMALRGVDPRVQSRRLMLKRSWEVFWQSGFDILLCPVAPSAALKIDESGGIAGMADRRVTVDGEEREYVRGGDGTS
;
A
#
# COMPACT_ATOMS: atom_id res chain seq x y z
N MET A 1 6.43 -26.42 3.61
CA MET A 1 5.45 -25.52 2.97
C MET A 1 6.22 -24.56 2.06
N ASP A 2 5.65 -24.15 0.93
CA ASP A 2 6.22 -23.09 0.10
C ASP A 2 5.98 -21.74 0.76
N PRO A 3 7.02 -20.91 1.02
CA PRO A 3 6.85 -19.57 1.60
C PRO A 3 6.14 -18.61 0.66
N PHE A 4 6.04 -18.94 -0.61
CA PHE A 4 5.44 -18.13 -1.66
C PHE A 4 4.05 -18.63 -2.10
N ILE A 5 3.44 -19.54 -1.35
CA ILE A 5 2.04 -19.95 -1.56
C ILE A 5 1.12 -18.70 -1.52
N SER A 6 0.10 -18.67 -2.39
CA SER A 6 -0.90 -17.60 -2.37
C SER A 6 -1.73 -17.64 -1.09
N GLY A 7 -2.25 -16.49 -0.67
CA GLY A 7 -3.14 -16.42 0.50
C GLY A 7 -4.42 -17.23 0.29
N ARG A 8 -4.96 -17.21 -0.93
CA ARG A 8 -6.13 -18.00 -1.35
C ARG A 8 -5.88 -19.51 -1.25
N ASP A 9 -4.73 -19.98 -1.75
CA ASP A 9 -4.37 -21.40 -1.70
C ASP A 9 -4.08 -21.87 -0.26
N LEU A 10 -3.44 -21.01 0.55
CA LEU A 10 -3.19 -21.30 1.94
C LEU A 10 -4.51 -21.40 2.73
N ALA A 11 -5.44 -20.46 2.52
CA ALA A 11 -6.77 -20.50 3.12
C ALA A 11 -7.52 -21.78 2.74
N ALA A 12 -7.46 -22.19 1.48
CA ALA A 12 -8.02 -23.46 1.02
C ALA A 12 -7.33 -24.66 1.67
N ALA A 13 -5.99 -24.64 1.79
CA ALA A 13 -5.24 -25.74 2.41
C ALA A 13 -5.57 -25.92 3.90
N ILE A 14 -5.76 -24.82 4.63
CA ILE A 14 -6.17 -24.86 6.04
C ILE A 14 -7.61 -25.39 6.17
N ARG A 15 -8.55 -24.82 5.42
CA ARG A 15 -9.95 -25.25 5.42
C ARG A 15 -10.13 -26.71 5.09
N ASP A 16 -9.36 -27.23 4.14
CA ASP A 16 -9.42 -28.62 3.68
C ASP A 16 -8.65 -29.58 4.64
N GLY A 17 -8.03 -29.05 5.70
CA GLY A 17 -7.23 -29.83 6.65
C GLY A 17 -5.92 -30.38 6.10
N ARG A 18 -5.44 -29.89 4.95
CA ARG A 18 -4.16 -30.29 4.33
C ARG A 18 -2.95 -29.75 5.10
N ILE A 19 -3.14 -28.65 5.80
CA ILE A 19 -2.19 -28.06 6.76
C ILE A 19 -2.99 -27.46 7.92
N THR A 20 -2.44 -27.51 9.14
CA THR A 20 -3.04 -26.81 10.27
C THR A 20 -2.68 -25.33 10.26
N SER A 21 -3.55 -24.49 10.82
CA SER A 21 -3.27 -23.07 11.02
C SER A 21 -1.99 -22.85 11.85
N LEU A 22 -1.81 -23.65 12.91
CA LEU A 22 -0.61 -23.61 13.75
C LEU A 22 0.66 -23.94 12.95
N ALA A 23 0.63 -24.99 12.12
CA ALA A 23 1.79 -25.35 11.29
C ALA A 23 2.14 -24.25 10.27
N ALA A 24 1.13 -23.61 9.66
CA ALA A 24 1.34 -22.49 8.77
C ALA A 24 1.90 -21.26 9.52
N THR A 25 1.35 -20.95 10.69
CA THR A 25 1.79 -19.86 11.56
C THR A 25 3.25 -20.06 11.99
N ASP A 26 3.60 -21.24 12.50
CA ASP A 26 4.96 -21.56 12.92
C ASP A 26 5.95 -21.53 11.73
N PHE A 27 5.53 -21.95 10.56
CA PHE A 27 6.37 -21.87 9.36
C PHE A 27 6.79 -20.44 9.04
N TYR A 28 5.85 -19.49 9.04
CA TYR A 28 6.16 -18.07 8.77
C TYR A 28 6.93 -17.44 9.92
N ILE A 29 6.58 -17.71 11.17
CA ILE A 29 7.32 -17.23 12.35
C ILE A 29 8.78 -17.67 12.27
N ASN A 30 9.07 -18.96 12.08
CA ASN A 30 10.41 -19.50 11.96
C ASN A 30 11.20 -18.87 10.81
N ARG A 31 10.50 -18.54 9.70
CA ARG A 31 11.13 -17.85 8.56
C ARG A 31 11.48 -16.41 8.91
N ILE A 32 10.58 -15.67 9.56
CA ILE A 32 10.84 -14.30 10.04
C ILE A 32 12.01 -14.30 11.03
N GLU A 33 12.00 -15.17 12.04
CA GLU A 33 13.08 -15.25 13.04
C GLU A 33 14.45 -15.53 12.42
N ARG A 34 14.50 -16.34 11.38
CA ARG A 34 15.74 -16.72 10.71
C ARG A 34 16.29 -15.63 9.79
N LEU A 35 15.44 -14.87 9.10
CA LEU A 35 15.84 -14.03 7.96
C LEU A 35 15.66 -12.53 8.21
N ASP A 36 14.72 -12.13 9.05
CA ASP A 36 14.35 -10.72 9.19
C ASP A 36 15.42 -9.88 9.91
N GLY A 37 16.36 -10.53 10.61
CA GLY A 37 17.55 -9.84 11.14
C GLY A 37 18.41 -9.16 10.07
N LEU A 38 18.28 -9.57 8.79
CA LEU A 38 18.95 -8.95 7.65
C LEU A 38 18.14 -7.80 7.03
N THR A 39 16.83 -7.85 7.15
CA THR A 39 15.91 -6.99 6.39
C THR A 39 15.12 -6.00 7.24
N ASN A 40 14.86 -6.29 8.51
CA ASN A 40 14.11 -5.46 9.45
C ASN A 40 12.72 -5.03 8.93
N LEU A 41 11.95 -6.01 8.45
CA LEU A 41 10.64 -5.77 7.83
C LEU A 41 9.49 -5.89 8.83
N VAL A 42 9.57 -6.84 9.79
CA VAL A 42 8.53 -7.10 10.81
C VAL A 42 9.02 -6.58 12.17
N VAL A 43 8.54 -5.41 12.56
CA VAL A 43 9.10 -4.63 13.68
C VAL A 43 8.32 -4.75 14.99
N VAL A 44 7.04 -5.11 14.94
CA VAL A 44 6.23 -5.47 16.11
C VAL A 44 5.79 -6.92 15.93
N LYS A 45 6.28 -7.81 16.79
CA LYS A 45 6.05 -9.26 16.69
C LYS A 45 4.93 -9.68 17.62
N LEU A 46 3.98 -10.48 17.10
CA LEU A 46 2.81 -11.01 17.80
C LEU A 46 2.81 -12.55 17.75
N PHE A 47 3.98 -13.15 17.90
CA PHE A 47 4.18 -14.57 17.61
C PHE A 47 3.45 -15.51 18.57
N ASP A 48 3.41 -15.17 19.85
CA ASP A 48 2.74 -16.02 20.84
C ASP A 48 1.23 -15.93 20.72
N GLU A 49 0.70 -14.71 20.55
CA GLU A 49 -0.72 -14.46 20.28
C GLU A 49 -1.17 -15.11 18.97
N ALA A 50 -0.32 -15.06 17.92
CA ALA A 50 -0.59 -15.72 16.66
C ALA A 50 -0.68 -17.24 16.80
N ARG A 51 0.22 -17.86 17.55
CA ARG A 51 0.18 -19.30 17.84
C ARG A 51 -1.06 -19.71 18.64
N GLU A 52 -1.44 -18.91 19.65
CA GLU A 52 -2.66 -19.15 20.43
C GLU A 52 -3.90 -19.12 19.54
N ARG A 53 -4.06 -18.05 18.75
CA ARG A 53 -5.17 -17.90 17.83
C ARG A 53 -5.18 -18.98 16.73
N ALA A 54 -4.02 -19.45 16.28
CA ALA A 54 -3.91 -20.55 15.33
C ALA A 54 -4.41 -21.90 15.93
N ARG A 55 -4.08 -22.17 17.19
CA ARG A 55 -4.64 -23.37 17.90
C ARG A 55 -6.15 -23.29 18.04
N GLU A 56 -6.70 -22.11 18.33
CA GLU A 56 -8.14 -21.90 18.39
C GLU A 56 -8.82 -22.13 17.03
N ALA A 57 -8.18 -21.69 15.93
CA ALA A 57 -8.67 -21.94 14.58
C ALA A 57 -8.67 -23.44 14.24
N ASP A 58 -7.58 -24.14 14.54
CA ASP A 58 -7.49 -25.59 14.35
C ASP A 58 -8.52 -26.35 15.19
N ALA A 59 -8.71 -25.96 16.46
CA ALA A 59 -9.73 -26.55 17.32
C ALA A 59 -11.15 -26.32 16.78
N ALA A 60 -11.45 -25.13 16.27
CA ALA A 60 -12.74 -24.82 15.66
C ALA A 60 -13.04 -25.74 14.46
N LEU A 61 -12.03 -25.97 13.61
CA LEU A 61 -12.17 -26.86 12.45
C LEU A 61 -12.39 -28.32 12.89
N LEU A 62 -11.60 -28.82 13.84
CA LEU A 62 -11.69 -30.19 14.34
C LEU A 62 -13.03 -30.49 15.05
N GLU A 63 -13.58 -29.51 15.75
CA GLU A 63 -14.85 -29.60 16.45
C GLU A 63 -16.08 -29.36 15.55
N GLY A 64 -15.86 -29.07 14.26
CA GLY A 64 -16.94 -28.76 13.33
C GLY A 64 -17.65 -27.44 13.65
N ARG A 65 -17.00 -26.53 14.38
CA ARG A 65 -17.53 -25.18 14.63
C ARG A 65 -17.52 -24.36 13.33
N PRO A 66 -18.38 -23.33 13.18
CA PRO A 66 -18.35 -22.44 12.05
C PRO A 66 -16.96 -21.83 11.86
N LEU A 67 -16.50 -21.74 10.61
CA LEU A 67 -15.29 -21.00 10.27
C LEU A 67 -15.47 -19.52 10.61
N TRP A 68 -14.40 -18.85 11.01
CA TRP A 68 -14.44 -17.43 11.32
C TRP A 68 -14.68 -16.55 10.07
N GLY A 69 -14.27 -17.03 8.90
CA GLY A 69 -14.44 -16.36 7.62
C GLY A 69 -13.54 -16.93 6.54
N PRO A 70 -13.43 -16.25 5.38
CA PRO A 70 -12.65 -16.74 4.24
C PRO A 70 -11.16 -16.92 4.51
N LEU A 71 -10.59 -16.17 5.48
CA LEU A 71 -9.20 -16.26 5.93
C LEU A 71 -9.06 -17.07 7.24
N HIS A 72 -9.98 -17.96 7.55
CA HIS A 72 -9.94 -18.75 8.77
C HIS A 72 -8.56 -19.38 9.01
N GLY A 73 -7.84 -18.90 10.03
CA GLY A 73 -6.54 -19.43 10.43
C GLY A 73 -5.37 -19.03 9.53
N VAL A 74 -5.53 -18.09 8.60
CA VAL A 74 -4.46 -17.64 7.69
C VAL A 74 -3.57 -16.64 8.42
N PRO A 75 -2.26 -16.94 8.57
CA PRO A 75 -1.29 -15.98 9.11
C PRO A 75 -0.97 -14.88 8.10
N MET A 76 -0.89 -13.63 8.57
CA MET A 76 -0.50 -12.47 7.77
C MET A 76 0.18 -11.39 8.59
N THR A 77 0.79 -10.41 7.93
CA THR A 77 1.32 -9.18 8.53
C THR A 77 0.47 -7.97 8.14
N ILE A 78 0.71 -6.83 8.79
CA ILE A 78 0.01 -5.57 8.51
C ILE A 78 0.94 -4.38 8.77
N LYS A 79 0.81 -3.30 8.01
CA LYS A 79 1.61 -2.08 8.19
C LYS A 79 1.43 -1.49 9.59
N GLU A 80 2.53 -0.98 10.17
CA GLU A 80 2.56 -0.56 11.56
C GLU A 80 1.65 0.63 11.88
N ASN A 81 1.24 1.40 10.88
CA ASN A 81 0.29 2.51 11.09
C ASN A 81 -1.17 2.08 11.35
N TYR A 82 -1.52 0.80 11.26
CA TYR A 82 -2.86 0.31 11.61
C TYR A 82 -2.96 -0.04 13.09
N SER A 83 -3.99 0.48 13.74
CA SER A 83 -4.29 0.16 15.14
C SER A 83 -4.79 -1.27 15.29
N ILE A 84 -4.06 -2.07 16.08
CA ILE A 84 -4.53 -3.33 16.67
C ILE A 84 -4.70 -3.06 18.17
N LYS A 85 -5.88 -3.30 18.71
CA LYS A 85 -6.20 -3.04 20.11
C LYS A 85 -5.17 -3.67 21.06
N GLY A 86 -4.58 -2.86 21.93
CA GLY A 86 -3.60 -3.28 22.93
C GLY A 86 -2.17 -3.52 22.37
N VAL A 87 -1.95 -3.39 21.07
CA VAL A 87 -0.65 -3.58 20.41
C VAL A 87 0.03 -2.24 20.19
N VAL A 88 1.34 -2.17 20.35
CA VAL A 88 2.15 -0.95 20.11
C VAL A 88 1.88 -0.37 18.73
N SER A 89 1.71 0.95 18.66
CA SER A 89 1.43 1.69 17.43
C SER A 89 2.10 3.06 17.50
N THR A 90 3.25 3.17 16.84
CA THR A 90 4.08 4.39 16.91
C THR A 90 4.08 5.20 15.62
N CYS A 91 3.71 4.58 14.50
CA CYS A 91 3.91 5.12 13.16
C CYS A 91 5.35 5.62 12.92
N GLY A 92 6.33 4.92 13.52
CA GLY A 92 7.74 5.29 13.45
C GLY A 92 8.13 6.55 14.24
N MET A 93 7.20 7.17 14.97
CA MET A 93 7.44 8.40 15.71
C MET A 93 7.93 8.12 17.14
N GLY A 94 9.08 8.68 17.52
CA GLY A 94 9.63 8.59 18.87
C GLY A 94 8.66 9.08 19.95
N LEU A 95 7.84 10.08 19.66
CA LEU A 95 6.79 10.58 20.56
C LEU A 95 5.85 9.46 21.01
N PHE A 96 5.33 8.66 20.09
CA PHE A 96 4.42 7.57 20.41
C PHE A 96 5.10 6.38 21.09
N ASN A 97 6.42 6.32 21.05
CA ASN A 97 7.17 5.32 21.80
C ASN A 97 7.21 5.59 23.30
N THR A 98 6.75 6.76 23.73
CA THR A 98 6.75 7.19 25.14
C THR A 98 5.41 7.82 25.59
N LEU A 99 4.39 7.83 24.74
CA LEU A 99 3.12 8.52 24.98
C LEU A 99 2.14 7.71 25.85
N GLY A 100 2.38 6.42 26.07
CA GLY A 100 1.54 5.58 26.92
C GLY A 100 1.74 5.82 28.41
N ASP A 101 0.92 5.20 29.23
CA ASP A 101 0.96 5.33 30.69
C ASP A 101 2.35 5.02 31.26
N GLY A 102 2.84 5.93 32.10
CA GLY A 102 4.15 5.79 32.71
C GLY A 102 5.34 5.90 31.74
N GLY A 103 5.16 6.47 30.55
CA GLY A 103 6.18 6.62 29.52
C GLY A 103 6.38 5.37 28.66
N ALA A 104 5.44 4.43 28.68
CA ALA A 104 5.44 3.26 27.81
C ALA A 104 5.05 3.63 26.35
N PRO A 105 5.29 2.75 25.37
CA PRO A 105 4.79 2.93 24.02
C PRO A 105 3.24 3.02 23.97
N TYR A 106 2.74 3.89 23.08
CA TYR A 106 1.30 4.04 22.86
C TYR A 106 0.69 2.73 22.35
N ARG A 107 -0.48 2.38 22.93
CA ARG A 107 -1.29 1.23 22.54
C ARG A 107 -2.72 1.67 22.34
N PRO A 108 -3.30 1.53 21.14
CA PRO A 108 -4.70 1.89 20.88
C PRO A 108 -5.66 0.98 21.67
N ASP A 109 -6.80 1.52 22.06
CA ASP A 109 -7.90 0.82 22.74
C ASP A 109 -8.94 0.23 21.77
N ILE A 110 -8.77 0.50 20.47
CA ILE A 110 -9.63 0.02 19.38
C ILE A 110 -8.82 -0.66 18.27
N ASN A 111 -9.47 -1.49 17.48
CA ASN A 111 -8.97 -1.93 16.18
C ASN A 111 -9.30 -0.87 15.12
N SER A 112 -8.42 -0.70 14.14
CA SER A 112 -8.81 0.00 12.91
C SER A 112 -9.86 -0.80 12.13
N GLY A 113 -10.64 -0.12 11.29
CA GLY A 113 -11.66 -0.77 10.46
C GLY A 113 -11.07 -1.88 9.58
N VAL A 114 -9.88 -1.66 9.01
CA VAL A 114 -9.13 -2.68 8.26
C VAL A 114 -8.80 -3.88 9.12
N VAL A 115 -8.24 -3.68 10.31
CA VAL A 115 -7.89 -4.76 11.25
C VAL A 115 -9.13 -5.56 11.65
N GLN A 116 -10.22 -4.87 11.98
CA GLN A 116 -11.44 -5.55 12.42
C GLN A 116 -12.01 -6.45 11.31
N ARG A 117 -12.07 -5.96 10.05
CA ARG A 117 -12.53 -6.77 8.91
C ARG A 117 -11.68 -8.02 8.68
N LEU A 118 -10.36 -7.90 8.83
CA LEU A 118 -9.45 -9.05 8.67
C LEU A 118 -9.59 -10.05 9.82
N LEU A 119 -9.78 -9.57 11.05
CA LEU A 119 -10.06 -10.44 12.20
C LEU A 119 -11.41 -11.18 12.04
N ASP A 120 -12.43 -10.48 11.54
CA ASP A 120 -13.75 -11.07 11.25
C ASP A 120 -13.70 -12.07 10.09
N ALA A 121 -12.79 -11.83 9.13
CA ALA A 121 -12.49 -12.78 8.06
C ALA A 121 -11.69 -14.01 8.55
N GLY A 122 -11.17 -13.99 9.77
CA GLY A 122 -10.43 -15.09 10.37
C GLY A 122 -8.92 -15.05 10.24
N ALA A 123 -8.35 -13.92 9.83
CA ALA A 123 -6.92 -13.74 9.73
C ALA A 123 -6.21 -13.75 11.09
N ILE A 124 -4.93 -14.12 11.08
CA ILE A 124 -4.05 -14.16 12.25
C ILE A 124 -2.87 -13.24 12.00
N PHE A 125 -2.71 -12.18 12.81
CA PHE A 125 -1.59 -11.27 12.65
C PHE A 125 -0.32 -11.82 13.28
N LEU A 126 0.72 -12.02 12.46
CA LEU A 126 2.07 -12.40 12.89
C LEU A 126 2.82 -11.20 13.50
N GLY A 127 2.47 -10.00 13.07
CA GLY A 127 3.11 -8.79 13.50
C GLY A 127 2.81 -7.60 12.60
N LYS A 128 3.46 -6.47 12.92
CA LYS A 128 3.32 -5.24 12.15
C LYS A 128 4.61 -4.91 11.41
N THR A 129 4.49 -4.40 10.20
CA THR A 129 5.61 -4.16 9.27
C THR A 129 6.06 -2.71 9.28
N ASN A 130 7.36 -2.49 9.06
CA ASN A 130 8.03 -1.20 9.18
C ASN A 130 7.56 -0.18 8.12
N LEU A 131 7.78 1.09 8.46
CA LEU A 131 7.43 2.26 7.64
C LEU A 131 8.41 3.40 7.99
N PRO A 132 8.51 4.48 7.21
CA PRO A 132 9.20 5.70 7.66
C PRO A 132 8.39 6.43 8.74
N GLU A 133 9.04 7.29 9.49
CA GLU A 133 8.36 8.18 10.43
C GLU A 133 7.18 8.90 9.75
N GLN A 134 6.01 8.89 10.41
CA GLN A 134 4.75 9.48 9.92
C GLN A 134 4.28 8.95 8.55
N ALA A 135 4.82 7.83 8.09
CA ALA A 135 4.60 7.32 6.72
C ALA A 135 4.97 8.34 5.62
N ALA A 136 5.95 9.23 5.85
CA ALA A 136 6.21 10.43 5.07
C ALA A 136 7.43 10.34 4.14
N ASP A 137 7.93 9.13 3.80
CA ASP A 137 9.05 8.95 2.89
C ASP A 137 8.80 7.78 1.91
N PHE A 138 9.52 7.76 0.79
CA PHE A 138 9.59 6.65 -0.16
C PHE A 138 10.63 5.58 0.20
N GLN A 139 11.22 5.64 1.39
CA GLN A 139 12.05 4.64 2.02
C GLN A 139 11.52 4.36 3.42
N SER A 140 11.73 3.14 3.94
CA SER A 140 11.17 2.72 5.24
C SER A 140 12.24 2.64 6.31
N TYR A 141 12.41 3.72 7.06
CA TYR A 141 13.33 3.86 8.20
C TYR A 141 12.75 4.82 9.23
N ASN A 142 13.11 4.66 10.50
CA ASN A 142 12.76 5.57 11.60
C ASN A 142 13.61 5.28 12.83
N ASP A 143 13.61 6.22 13.79
CA ASP A 143 14.40 6.11 15.02
C ASP A 143 13.87 5.09 16.03
N VAL A 144 12.63 4.63 15.88
CA VAL A 144 12.01 3.65 16.79
C VAL A 144 12.41 2.23 16.42
N TYR A 145 12.37 1.90 15.13
CA TYR A 145 12.54 0.53 14.64
C TYR A 145 13.78 0.34 13.75
N GLY A 146 14.41 1.42 13.29
CA GLY A 146 15.54 1.37 12.35
C GLY A 146 15.08 1.18 10.91
N THR A 147 16.02 0.77 10.05
CA THR A 147 15.92 0.76 8.59
C THR A 147 15.52 -0.60 8.04
N SER A 148 14.54 -0.61 7.15
CA SER A 148 14.20 -1.78 6.36
C SER A 148 15.03 -1.87 5.08
N ARG A 149 15.40 -3.11 4.72
CA ARG A 149 16.22 -3.43 3.55
C ARG A 149 15.46 -4.30 2.55
N ASN A 150 15.72 -4.06 1.28
CA ASN A 150 15.08 -4.82 0.21
C ASN A 150 15.59 -6.27 0.20
N PRO A 151 14.69 -7.28 0.23
CA PRO A 151 15.10 -8.69 0.21
C PRO A 151 15.91 -9.11 -1.02
N TRP A 152 15.74 -8.40 -2.15
CA TRP A 152 16.48 -8.67 -3.39
C TRP A 152 17.90 -8.12 -3.34
N ASN A 153 18.12 -6.99 -2.67
CA ASN A 153 19.41 -6.36 -2.48
C ASN A 153 19.42 -5.53 -1.19
N LEU A 154 20.17 -5.97 -0.20
CA LEU A 154 20.22 -5.35 1.15
C LEU A 154 20.78 -3.93 1.18
N GLU A 155 21.42 -3.46 0.10
CA GLU A 155 21.87 -2.07 -0.02
C GLU A 155 20.77 -1.12 -0.52
N HIS A 156 19.64 -1.68 -0.97
CA HIS A 156 18.54 -0.93 -1.56
C HIS A 156 17.33 -0.88 -0.63
N SER A 157 16.53 0.18 -0.79
CA SER A 157 15.28 0.35 -0.09
C SER A 157 14.20 -0.61 -0.61
N PRO A 158 13.35 -1.20 0.23
CA PRO A 158 12.14 -1.91 -0.19
C PRO A 158 11.03 -0.94 -0.63
N GLY A 159 11.32 0.37 -0.65
CA GLY A 159 10.35 1.42 -0.88
C GLY A 159 9.72 1.97 0.39
N GLY A 160 8.79 2.88 0.21
CA GLY A 160 8.06 3.56 1.28
C GLY A 160 6.74 4.18 0.77
N SER A 161 5.89 4.41 1.68
CA SER A 161 5.96 4.20 3.11
C SER A 161 5.60 2.77 3.56
N SER A 162 5.07 1.89 2.71
CA SER A 162 4.75 0.48 3.03
C SER A 162 5.91 -0.46 2.64
N GLY A 163 7.17 -0.06 2.89
CA GLY A 163 8.33 -0.85 2.47
C GLY A 163 8.51 -2.12 3.28
N GLY A 164 8.25 -2.09 4.59
CA GLY A 164 8.20 -3.30 5.40
C GLY A 164 7.16 -4.28 4.90
N SER A 165 5.99 -3.79 4.48
CA SER A 165 4.88 -4.58 3.94
C SER A 165 5.26 -5.28 2.63
N ALA A 166 5.72 -4.51 1.64
CA ALA A 166 6.12 -5.07 0.34
C ALA A 166 7.32 -6.02 0.47
N GLY A 167 8.31 -5.64 1.29
CA GLY A 167 9.46 -6.49 1.58
C GLY A 167 9.06 -7.80 2.26
N ALA A 168 8.11 -7.79 3.21
CA ALA A 168 7.62 -8.99 3.87
C ALA A 168 6.95 -9.97 2.89
N ILE A 169 6.15 -9.46 1.95
CA ILE A 169 5.58 -10.26 0.86
C ILE A 169 6.70 -10.82 -0.03
N ALA A 170 7.65 -10.00 -0.45
CA ALA A 170 8.77 -10.41 -1.30
C ALA A 170 9.68 -11.45 -0.64
N ALA A 171 9.95 -11.30 0.68
CA ALA A 171 10.74 -12.24 1.47
C ALA A 171 9.98 -13.55 1.79
N GLY A 172 8.69 -13.64 1.51
CA GLY A 172 7.85 -14.77 1.90
C GLY A 172 7.64 -14.86 3.42
N PHE A 173 7.58 -13.74 4.11
CA PHE A 173 7.25 -13.66 5.55
C PHE A 173 5.73 -13.65 5.79
N SER A 174 4.99 -13.34 4.77
CA SER A 174 3.53 -13.29 4.80
C SER A 174 2.97 -13.57 3.41
N PRO A 175 1.82 -14.26 3.29
CA PRO A 175 1.13 -14.39 2.02
C PRO A 175 0.32 -13.13 1.65
N LEU A 176 -0.18 -12.41 2.64
CA LEU A 176 -1.09 -11.26 2.52
C LEU A 176 -0.61 -10.10 3.40
N GLU A 177 -0.88 -8.88 2.96
CA GLU A 177 -0.48 -7.65 3.67
C GLU A 177 -1.44 -6.51 3.35
N VAL A 178 -1.52 -5.51 4.22
CA VAL A 178 -2.22 -4.26 3.96
C VAL A 178 -1.33 -3.08 4.25
N GLY A 179 -1.10 -2.29 3.22
CA GLY A 179 -0.40 -1.02 3.27
C GLY A 179 -1.34 0.19 3.18
N SER A 180 -0.74 1.36 3.04
CA SER A 180 -1.46 2.63 2.86
C SER A 180 -0.78 3.47 1.79
N ASP A 181 -1.54 4.29 1.07
CA ASP A 181 -1.04 5.09 -0.05
C ASP A 181 -1.71 6.47 -0.07
N ILE A 182 -0.91 7.52 -0.09
CA ILE A 182 -1.33 8.89 -0.40
C ILE A 182 -0.69 9.32 -1.73
N GLY A 183 0.62 9.16 -1.85
CA GLY A 183 1.42 9.60 -2.99
C GLY A 183 2.26 8.49 -3.63
N GLY A 184 1.88 7.21 -3.47
CA GLY A 184 2.64 6.08 -4.01
C GLY A 184 3.01 5.02 -2.98
N SER A 185 2.61 5.19 -1.72
CA SER A 185 3.11 4.38 -0.60
C SER A 185 2.68 2.90 -0.55
N ILE A 186 1.83 2.44 -1.46
CA ILE A 186 1.62 1.01 -1.80
C ILE A 186 2.36 0.69 -3.10
N ARG A 187 2.17 1.53 -4.10
CA ARG A 187 2.62 1.31 -5.48
C ARG A 187 4.13 1.30 -5.60
N THR A 188 4.80 2.30 -5.03
CA THR A 188 6.28 2.40 -5.04
C THR A 188 6.95 1.20 -4.36
N PRO A 189 6.59 0.83 -3.11
CA PRO A 189 7.20 -0.35 -2.50
C PRO A 189 6.82 -1.67 -3.21
N ALA A 190 5.63 -1.79 -3.79
CA ALA A 190 5.28 -2.94 -4.61
C ALA A 190 6.21 -3.05 -5.83
N HIS A 191 6.46 -1.94 -6.53
CA HIS A 191 7.40 -1.87 -7.64
C HIS A 191 8.84 -2.18 -7.19
N PHE A 192 9.34 -1.58 -6.11
CA PHE A 192 10.71 -1.80 -5.64
C PHE A 192 10.97 -3.21 -5.13
N SER A 193 9.94 -3.88 -4.63
CA SER A 193 10.04 -5.23 -4.07
C SER A 193 9.54 -6.33 -5.01
N GLY A 194 9.03 -5.99 -6.20
CA GLY A 194 8.57 -6.96 -7.20
C GLY A 194 7.34 -7.76 -6.77
N VAL A 195 6.36 -7.08 -6.17
CA VAL A 195 5.08 -7.67 -5.71
C VAL A 195 3.89 -6.90 -6.29
N CYS A 196 2.69 -7.45 -6.15
CA CYS A 196 1.46 -6.78 -6.55
C CYS A 196 0.96 -5.88 -5.43
N GLY A 197 0.63 -4.62 -5.75
CA GLY A 197 0.02 -3.68 -4.81
C GLY A 197 -1.19 -2.98 -5.46
N HIS A 198 -2.29 -2.88 -4.72
CA HIS A 198 -3.48 -2.21 -5.21
C HIS A 198 -3.84 -0.99 -4.36
N LYS A 199 -3.84 0.18 -5.01
CA LYS A 199 -4.35 1.44 -4.45
C LYS A 199 -5.79 1.64 -4.90
N PRO A 200 -6.80 1.32 -4.09
CA PRO A 200 -8.20 1.49 -4.48
C PRO A 200 -8.60 2.96 -4.59
N THR A 201 -9.77 3.19 -5.13
CA THR A 201 -10.42 4.50 -5.09
C THR A 201 -10.65 4.93 -3.64
N GLN A 202 -10.47 6.21 -3.37
CA GLN A 202 -10.73 6.78 -2.04
C GLN A 202 -12.16 6.50 -1.58
N GLY A 203 -12.32 6.11 -0.32
CA GLY A 203 -13.61 5.81 0.30
C GLY A 203 -14.14 4.41 0.07
N VAL A 204 -13.45 3.57 -0.73
CA VAL A 204 -13.83 2.16 -0.92
C VAL A 204 -13.49 1.30 0.30
N ILE A 205 -12.38 1.60 0.98
CA ILE A 205 -11.96 0.91 2.21
C ILE A 205 -12.05 1.90 3.39
N ASP A 206 -12.62 1.45 4.50
CA ASP A 206 -12.66 2.19 5.77
C ASP A 206 -11.24 2.41 6.31
N LYS A 207 -10.90 3.65 6.65
CA LYS A 207 -9.60 4.06 7.20
C LYS A 207 -9.66 4.41 8.69
N SER A 208 -10.75 4.16 9.38
CA SER A 208 -10.88 4.47 10.81
C SER A 208 -9.80 3.75 11.64
N GLY A 209 -9.26 4.43 12.65
CA GLY A 209 -8.24 3.86 13.55
C GLY A 209 -6.85 3.72 12.93
N TRP A 210 -6.53 4.51 11.94
CA TRP A 210 -5.20 4.60 11.35
C TRP A 210 -4.32 5.63 12.13
N CYS A 211 -3.06 5.31 12.39
CA CYS A 211 -2.07 6.19 13.05
C CYS A 211 -1.05 6.74 12.03
N PRO A 212 -0.55 7.99 12.15
CA PRO A 212 -1.28 9.07 12.77
C PRO A 212 -2.50 9.38 11.91
N PRO A 213 -3.56 9.83 12.42
CA PRO A 213 -3.60 11.01 13.22
C PRO A 213 -3.65 10.67 14.69
N TYR A 214 -3.23 11.61 15.48
CA TYR A 214 -3.32 11.62 16.93
C TYR A 214 -4.51 10.80 17.46
N PRO A 215 -4.41 10.14 18.64
CA PRO A 215 -5.40 9.19 19.14
C PRO A 215 -6.84 9.71 19.20
N PHE A 216 -7.06 10.99 18.95
CA PHE A 216 -8.36 11.66 19.03
C PHE A 216 -8.93 12.15 17.68
N SER A 217 -8.22 11.95 16.57
CA SER A 217 -8.65 12.46 15.28
C SER A 217 -9.32 11.33 14.49
N ARG A 218 -10.62 11.49 14.23
CA ARG A 218 -11.37 10.74 13.21
C ARG A 218 -11.17 11.34 11.81
N TYR A 219 -10.17 12.22 11.66
CA TYR A 219 -9.92 12.92 10.42
C TYR A 219 -9.40 11.93 9.37
N GLN A 220 -10.15 11.78 8.31
CA GLN A 220 -9.72 11.04 7.14
C GLN A 220 -8.96 11.98 6.22
N GLU A 221 -7.65 11.80 6.13
CA GLU A 221 -6.83 12.54 5.18
C GLU A 221 -7.35 12.32 3.75
N ASP A 222 -7.48 13.42 3.03
CA ASP A 222 -7.80 13.38 1.62
C ASP A 222 -6.67 12.68 0.84
N LEU A 223 -7.00 12.00 -0.25
CA LEU A 223 -6.12 11.16 -1.08
C LEU A 223 -5.62 9.87 -0.38
N ALA A 224 -5.62 9.79 0.94
CA ALA A 224 -5.14 8.62 1.66
C ALA A 224 -6.07 7.41 1.49
N VAL A 225 -5.51 6.26 1.18
CA VAL A 225 -6.24 4.99 1.06
C VAL A 225 -5.48 3.84 1.74
N ALA A 226 -6.24 2.88 2.27
CA ALA A 226 -5.75 1.55 2.60
C ALA A 226 -5.81 0.66 1.36
N GLY A 227 -4.92 -0.30 1.24
CA GLY A 227 -4.98 -1.26 0.15
C GLY A 227 -4.04 -2.45 0.32
N PRO A 228 -4.34 -3.59 -0.33
CA PRO A 228 -3.59 -4.81 -0.19
C PRO A 228 -2.26 -4.82 -0.96
N LEU A 229 -1.30 -5.60 -0.43
CA LEU A 229 -0.09 -6.04 -1.13
C LEU A 229 -0.02 -7.55 -1.05
N CYS A 230 0.19 -8.20 -2.19
CA CYS A 230 0.20 -9.66 -2.33
C CYS A 230 1.17 -10.08 -3.44
N ARG A 231 1.36 -11.39 -3.63
CA ARG A 231 2.15 -11.90 -4.75
C ARG A 231 1.35 -12.09 -6.03
N THR A 232 0.05 -12.27 -5.92
CA THR A 232 -0.82 -12.56 -7.06
C THR A 232 -1.99 -11.57 -7.15
N CYS A 233 -2.51 -11.37 -8.37
CA CYS A 233 -3.72 -10.56 -8.56
C CYS A 233 -4.96 -11.22 -7.95
N ASP A 234 -5.01 -12.56 -7.91
CA ASP A 234 -6.11 -13.31 -7.28
C ASP A 234 -6.17 -13.06 -5.77
N ASP A 235 -5.01 -12.88 -5.11
CA ASP A 235 -4.96 -12.50 -3.71
C ASP A 235 -5.36 -11.03 -3.51
N LEU A 236 -5.02 -10.13 -4.44
CA LEU A 236 -5.51 -8.74 -4.39
C LEU A 236 -7.04 -8.69 -4.48
N ASP A 237 -7.63 -9.48 -5.38
CA ASP A 237 -9.08 -9.60 -5.55
C ASP A 237 -9.75 -10.13 -4.27
N LEU A 238 -9.24 -11.23 -3.70
CA LEU A 238 -9.68 -11.75 -2.42
C LEU A 238 -9.62 -10.69 -1.31
N MET A 239 -8.51 -9.97 -1.21
CA MET A 239 -8.32 -8.95 -0.19
C MET A 239 -9.25 -7.76 -0.40
N MET A 240 -9.52 -7.36 -1.64
CA MET A 240 -10.50 -6.31 -1.93
C MET A 240 -11.91 -6.71 -1.53
N ASP A 241 -12.34 -7.94 -1.79
CA ASP A 241 -13.64 -8.46 -1.33
C ASP A 241 -13.82 -8.38 0.19
N LEU A 242 -12.73 -8.57 0.94
CA LEU A 242 -12.74 -8.53 2.40
C LEU A 242 -12.67 -7.13 2.97
N LEU A 243 -11.87 -6.26 2.35
CA LEU A 243 -11.56 -4.93 2.87
C LEU A 243 -12.57 -3.86 2.43
N ALA A 244 -13.16 -4.01 1.24
CA ALA A 244 -14.08 -3.04 0.68
C ALA A 244 -15.39 -2.96 1.47
N GLY A 245 -15.81 -1.75 1.79
CA GLY A 245 -17.06 -1.51 2.50
C GLY A 245 -17.05 -0.23 3.31
N PRO A 246 -18.25 0.24 3.69
CA PRO A 246 -18.42 1.49 4.43
C PRO A 246 -17.90 1.36 5.88
N GLU A 247 -17.63 2.51 6.48
CA GLU A 247 -17.41 2.60 7.92
C GLU A 247 -18.58 1.98 8.72
N PRO A 248 -18.35 1.45 9.94
CA PRO A 248 -19.39 0.78 10.72
C PRO A 248 -20.65 1.62 10.92
N GLU A 249 -20.50 2.92 11.21
CA GLU A 249 -21.63 3.84 11.41
C GLU A 249 -22.49 3.98 10.13
N ARG A 250 -21.86 4.03 8.96
CA ARG A 250 -22.57 4.08 7.68
C ARG A 250 -23.25 2.74 7.37
N ALA A 251 -22.60 1.62 7.69
CA ALA A 251 -23.17 0.28 7.51
C ALA A 251 -24.44 0.11 8.35
N VAL A 252 -24.44 0.56 9.60
CA VAL A 252 -25.64 0.58 10.48
C VAL A 252 -26.74 1.45 9.89
N GLY A 253 -26.40 2.59 9.25
CA GLY A 253 -27.33 3.45 8.52
C GLY A 253 -27.86 2.86 7.21
N GLY A 254 -27.53 1.61 6.87
CA GLY A 254 -28.03 0.91 5.69
C GLY A 254 -27.17 1.08 4.44
N TRP A 255 -26.04 1.75 4.51
CA TRP A 255 -25.13 1.88 3.36
C TRP A 255 -24.51 0.53 3.01
N ARG A 256 -24.43 0.25 1.72
CA ARG A 256 -23.73 -0.92 1.16
C ARG A 256 -22.85 -0.44 0.04
N LEU A 257 -21.68 -1.05 -0.10
CA LEU A 257 -20.82 -0.88 -1.26
C LEU A 257 -21.12 -2.00 -2.24
N ASP A 258 -21.51 -1.62 -3.45
CA ASP A 258 -21.70 -2.52 -4.58
C ASP A 258 -20.66 -2.13 -5.65
N LEU A 259 -19.63 -2.95 -5.81
CA LEU A 259 -18.60 -2.74 -6.81
C LEU A 259 -19.04 -3.44 -8.11
N PRO A 260 -19.11 -2.72 -9.23
CA PRO A 260 -19.48 -3.34 -10.49
C PRO A 260 -18.43 -4.38 -10.90
N PRO A 261 -18.83 -5.47 -11.58
CA PRO A 261 -17.87 -6.42 -12.14
C PRO A 261 -17.03 -5.74 -13.22
N ALA A 262 -15.86 -6.33 -13.52
CA ALA A 262 -15.04 -5.87 -14.62
C ALA A 262 -15.85 -5.82 -15.94
N ARG A 263 -15.76 -4.68 -16.63
CA ARG A 263 -16.46 -4.45 -17.90
C ARG A 263 -15.97 -5.39 -19.00
N VAL A 264 -14.67 -5.63 -19.02
CA VAL A 264 -13.96 -6.46 -19.99
C VAL A 264 -13.52 -7.77 -19.33
N LYS A 265 -13.78 -8.91 -19.98
CA LYS A 265 -13.46 -10.24 -19.48
C LYS A 265 -12.40 -10.96 -20.33
N ASP A 266 -12.18 -10.50 -21.55
CA ASP A 266 -11.21 -11.07 -22.47
C ASP A 266 -10.18 -10.02 -22.86
N VAL A 267 -8.91 -10.39 -22.86
CA VAL A 267 -7.80 -9.48 -23.22
C VAL A 267 -7.98 -8.86 -24.60
N ARG A 268 -8.64 -9.57 -25.51
CA ARG A 268 -8.91 -9.11 -26.89
C ARG A 268 -9.90 -7.93 -26.96
N ASP A 269 -10.68 -7.74 -25.93
CA ASP A 269 -11.63 -6.64 -25.84
C ASP A 269 -11.07 -5.42 -25.10
N LEU A 270 -9.83 -5.54 -24.54
CA LEU A 270 -9.17 -4.46 -23.81
C LEU A 270 -8.69 -3.34 -24.75
N ARG A 271 -8.97 -2.11 -24.33
CA ARG A 271 -8.35 -0.90 -24.89
C ARG A 271 -7.38 -0.31 -23.88
N VAL A 272 -6.12 -0.33 -24.24
CA VAL A 272 -4.99 0.04 -23.37
C VAL A 272 -4.38 1.34 -23.86
N ALA A 273 -4.41 2.38 -23.03
CA ALA A 273 -3.59 3.55 -23.22
C ALA A 273 -2.20 3.31 -22.60
N VAL A 274 -1.15 3.81 -23.23
CA VAL A 274 0.23 3.63 -22.75
C VAL A 274 0.92 5.00 -22.64
N TRP A 275 1.41 5.31 -21.43
CA TRP A 275 2.15 6.56 -21.16
C TRP A 275 3.47 6.22 -20.50
N LEU A 276 4.54 6.17 -21.29
CA LEU A 276 5.83 5.60 -20.84
C LEU A 276 6.77 6.63 -20.24
N ASP A 277 6.76 7.86 -20.76
CA ASP A 277 7.69 8.92 -20.39
C ASP A 277 7.02 10.28 -20.55
N ASP A 278 7.52 11.28 -19.85
CA ASP A 278 7.06 12.66 -19.94
C ASP A 278 8.24 13.63 -19.71
N GLU A 279 8.20 14.80 -20.35
CA GLU A 279 9.28 15.79 -20.24
C GLU A 279 9.49 16.28 -18.81
N THR A 280 8.40 16.38 -18.06
CA THR A 280 8.41 16.83 -16.65
C THR A 280 8.71 15.71 -15.66
N CYS A 281 8.58 14.44 -16.07
CA CYS A 281 8.83 13.27 -15.23
C CYS A 281 9.53 12.17 -16.03
N ARG A 282 10.83 12.35 -16.26
CA ARG A 282 11.66 11.37 -16.98
C ARG A 282 11.77 10.08 -16.21
N VAL A 283 11.74 8.96 -16.92
CA VAL A 283 11.79 7.61 -16.40
C VAL A 283 12.98 6.86 -16.98
N ASP A 284 13.64 6.05 -16.16
CA ASP A 284 14.75 5.19 -16.55
C ASP A 284 14.38 4.32 -17.77
N GLN A 285 15.17 4.39 -18.83
CA GLN A 285 14.86 3.74 -20.11
C GLN A 285 14.80 2.22 -20.01
N ALA A 286 15.59 1.63 -19.12
CA ALA A 286 15.51 0.19 -18.90
C ALA A 286 14.11 -0.20 -18.32
N TYR A 287 13.55 0.64 -17.47
CA TYR A 287 12.20 0.43 -16.93
C TYR A 287 11.11 0.74 -17.97
N VAL A 288 11.26 1.81 -18.74
CA VAL A 288 10.36 2.13 -19.87
C VAL A 288 10.25 0.94 -20.82
N GLU A 289 11.36 0.29 -21.13
CA GLU A 289 11.40 -0.84 -22.05
C GLU A 289 10.65 -2.07 -21.50
N GLU A 290 10.68 -2.33 -20.18
CA GLU A 290 9.89 -3.42 -19.57
C GLU A 290 8.38 -3.16 -19.68
N ILE A 291 7.94 -1.90 -19.47
CA ILE A 291 6.54 -1.54 -19.66
C ILE A 291 6.13 -1.66 -21.13
N ARG A 292 7.00 -1.26 -22.06
CA ARG A 292 6.80 -1.41 -23.51
C ARG A 292 6.59 -2.87 -23.88
N ARG A 293 7.46 -3.79 -23.40
CA ARG A 293 7.31 -5.24 -23.63
C ARG A 293 5.99 -5.77 -23.09
N THR A 294 5.52 -5.25 -21.95
CA THR A 294 4.22 -5.59 -21.39
C THR A 294 3.09 -5.14 -22.32
N ALA A 295 3.13 -3.92 -22.81
CA ALA A 295 2.15 -3.36 -23.75
C ALA A 295 2.12 -4.17 -25.06
N GLU A 296 3.29 -4.53 -25.61
CA GLU A 296 3.41 -5.37 -26.81
C GLU A 296 2.87 -6.79 -26.58
N SER A 297 3.04 -7.33 -25.37
CA SER A 297 2.49 -8.63 -25.01
C SER A 297 0.96 -8.62 -24.98
N LEU A 298 0.37 -7.54 -24.46
CA LEU A 298 -1.09 -7.31 -24.53
C LEU A 298 -1.57 -7.18 -25.97
N ALA A 299 -0.84 -6.43 -26.82
CA ALA A 299 -1.17 -6.30 -28.24
C ALA A 299 -1.09 -7.66 -28.97
N ARG A 300 -0.06 -8.47 -28.69
CA ARG A 300 0.04 -9.85 -29.26
C ARG A 300 -1.09 -10.75 -28.77
N ALA A 301 -1.61 -10.53 -27.57
CA ALA A 301 -2.78 -11.25 -27.04
C ALA A 301 -4.11 -10.74 -27.61
N GLY A 302 -4.08 -9.67 -28.41
CA GLY A 302 -5.24 -9.14 -29.15
C GLY A 302 -5.83 -7.83 -28.59
N ALA A 303 -5.25 -7.26 -27.52
CA ALA A 303 -5.69 -5.96 -27.01
C ALA A 303 -5.41 -4.83 -28.01
N SER A 304 -6.26 -3.80 -28.00
CA SER A 304 -5.99 -2.53 -28.70
C SER A 304 -5.08 -1.66 -27.84
N VAL A 305 -3.91 -1.31 -28.33
CA VAL A 305 -2.91 -0.53 -27.61
C VAL A 305 -2.67 0.80 -28.30
N ASP A 306 -2.75 1.92 -27.56
CA ASP A 306 -2.58 3.28 -28.05
C ASP A 306 -1.52 4.00 -27.19
N TYR A 307 -0.41 4.41 -27.83
CA TYR A 307 0.71 5.10 -27.20
C TYR A 307 0.54 6.62 -27.17
N ASP A 308 -0.41 7.16 -27.92
CA ASP A 308 -0.64 8.60 -28.06
C ASP A 308 -1.82 9.09 -27.21
N ALA A 309 -2.63 8.17 -26.67
CA ALA A 309 -3.80 8.49 -25.87
C ALA A 309 -3.42 9.20 -24.56
N ARG A 310 -3.95 10.40 -24.35
CA ARG A 310 -3.73 11.24 -23.17
C ARG A 310 -5.06 11.85 -22.71
N PRO A 311 -5.26 12.07 -21.40
CA PRO A 311 -6.31 12.98 -20.96
C PRO A 311 -6.00 14.40 -21.46
N VAL A 312 -7.00 15.07 -21.98
CA VAL A 312 -6.86 16.48 -22.40
C VAL A 312 -7.13 17.36 -21.18
N PHE A 313 -6.14 18.14 -20.83
CA PHE A 313 -6.23 19.11 -19.75
C PHE A 313 -6.08 20.51 -20.34
N GLU A 314 -7.21 21.22 -20.48
CA GLU A 314 -7.25 22.60 -20.94
C GLU A 314 -7.29 23.52 -19.72
N GLU A 315 -6.17 24.12 -19.36
CA GLU A 315 -6.12 25.19 -18.40
C GLU A 315 -5.78 26.51 -19.09
N SER A 316 -6.59 27.52 -18.84
CA SER A 316 -6.37 28.88 -19.37
C SER A 316 -5.08 29.56 -18.85
N SER A 317 -4.43 28.94 -17.86
CA SER A 317 -3.18 29.42 -17.26
C SER A 317 -1.91 28.88 -17.93
N GLY A 318 -2.02 27.91 -18.86
CA GLY A 318 -0.88 27.23 -19.47
C GLY A 318 -0.14 26.28 -18.53
N ALA A 319 -0.69 25.99 -17.33
CA ALA A 319 -0.10 25.02 -16.42
C ALA A 319 -0.26 23.60 -16.98
N ASP A 320 0.82 22.84 -16.86
CA ASP A 320 0.89 21.46 -17.32
C ASP A 320 0.14 20.52 -16.35
N PHE A 321 -0.23 19.35 -16.86
CA PHE A 321 -0.93 18.30 -16.12
C PHE A 321 -0.16 17.86 -14.86
N PHE A 322 1.16 17.68 -14.97
CA PHE A 322 2.00 17.25 -13.86
C PHE A 322 2.19 18.34 -12.81
N GLU A 323 2.41 19.58 -13.23
CA GLU A 323 2.52 20.72 -12.31
C GLU A 323 1.23 20.90 -11.50
N THR A 324 0.07 20.84 -12.16
CA THR A 324 -1.22 20.92 -11.48
C THR A 324 -1.44 19.75 -10.53
N SER A 325 -1.05 18.53 -10.91
CA SER A 325 -1.15 17.36 -10.05
C SER A 325 -0.24 17.47 -8.82
N LEU A 326 0.97 17.99 -9.00
CA LEU A 326 1.93 18.22 -7.92
C LEU A 326 1.43 19.31 -6.95
N GLU A 327 0.90 20.43 -7.47
CA GLU A 327 0.30 21.48 -6.64
C GLU A 327 -0.85 20.95 -5.80
N ILE A 328 -1.74 20.14 -6.38
CA ILE A 328 -2.83 19.52 -5.66
C ILE A 328 -2.29 18.60 -4.57
N TYR A 329 -1.31 17.75 -4.89
CA TYR A 329 -0.69 16.82 -3.96
C TYR A 329 -0.03 17.55 -2.79
N THR A 330 0.81 18.55 -3.06
CA THR A 330 1.51 19.30 -2.03
C THR A 330 0.56 20.12 -1.15
N SER A 331 -0.52 20.67 -1.74
CA SER A 331 -1.55 21.40 -1.00
C SER A 331 -2.32 20.49 -0.03
N VAL A 332 -2.44 19.21 -0.35
CA VAL A 332 -3.12 18.20 0.48
C VAL A 332 -2.23 17.65 1.60
N LEU A 333 -0.90 17.65 1.41
CA LEU A 333 0.04 17.12 2.40
C LEU A 333 0.55 18.15 3.42
N GLY A 334 0.32 19.44 3.19
CA GLY A 334 0.87 20.49 4.05
C GLY A 334 0.24 20.52 5.46
N PRO A 335 1.03 20.84 6.51
CA PRO A 335 0.57 20.91 7.91
C PRO A 335 -0.58 21.92 8.12
N SER A 336 -0.77 22.84 7.17
CA SER A 336 -1.82 23.86 7.21
C SER A 336 -3.22 23.35 6.90
N MET A 337 -3.34 22.15 6.31
CA MET A 337 -4.64 21.57 5.89
C MET A 337 -5.56 21.23 7.06
N ALA A 338 -5.00 20.70 8.14
CA ALA A 338 -5.79 20.34 9.32
C ALA A 338 -6.51 21.54 9.95
N LEU A 339 -6.07 22.78 9.66
CA LEU A 339 -6.55 24.01 10.28
C LEU A 339 -7.24 25.00 9.33
N ARG A 340 -7.04 24.94 8.01
CA ARG A 340 -7.47 25.99 7.08
C ARG A 340 -8.37 25.55 5.93
N GLY A 341 -8.55 24.24 5.70
CA GLY A 341 -9.22 23.73 4.52
C GLY A 341 -8.37 23.91 3.24
N VAL A 342 -8.76 23.23 2.16
CA VAL A 342 -8.08 23.35 0.87
C VAL A 342 -8.46 24.65 0.18
N ASP A 343 -7.50 25.36 -0.39
CA ASP A 343 -7.74 26.58 -1.20
C ASP A 343 -8.80 26.27 -2.27
N PRO A 344 -9.87 27.08 -2.40
CA PRO A 344 -10.89 26.88 -3.43
C PRO A 344 -10.36 26.80 -4.86
N ARG A 345 -9.24 27.48 -5.14
CA ARG A 345 -8.58 27.42 -6.47
C ARG A 345 -7.99 26.03 -6.72
N VAL A 346 -7.33 25.44 -5.74
CA VAL A 346 -6.79 24.08 -5.82
C VAL A 346 -7.94 23.07 -5.97
N GLN A 347 -9.05 23.27 -5.26
CA GLN A 347 -10.24 22.42 -5.43
C GLN A 347 -10.83 22.51 -6.83
N SER A 348 -10.89 23.72 -7.40
CA SER A 348 -11.38 23.91 -8.77
C SER A 348 -10.49 23.18 -9.79
N ARG A 349 -9.16 23.32 -9.68
CA ARG A 349 -8.20 22.61 -10.52
C ARG A 349 -8.34 21.09 -10.39
N ARG A 350 -8.49 20.61 -9.16
CA ARG A 350 -8.74 19.18 -8.90
C ARG A 350 -10.00 18.65 -9.59
N LEU A 351 -11.08 19.43 -9.59
CA LEU A 351 -12.31 19.06 -10.29
C LEU A 351 -12.11 19.04 -11.81
N MET A 352 -11.37 19.99 -12.35
CA MET A 352 -11.00 20.01 -13.78
C MET A 352 -10.19 18.77 -14.16
N LEU A 353 -9.17 18.44 -13.36
CA LEU A 353 -8.36 17.23 -13.56
C LEU A 353 -9.21 15.93 -13.52
N LYS A 354 -10.10 15.83 -12.54
CA LYS A 354 -11.05 14.72 -12.49
C LYS A 354 -11.91 14.63 -13.74
N ARG A 355 -12.41 15.78 -14.23
CA ARG A 355 -13.21 15.82 -15.44
C ARG A 355 -12.44 15.38 -16.68
N SER A 356 -11.16 15.79 -16.81
CA SER A 356 -10.30 15.34 -17.91
C SER A 356 -10.13 13.81 -17.91
N TRP A 357 -9.92 13.22 -16.74
CA TRP A 357 -9.87 11.76 -16.60
C TRP A 357 -11.21 11.09 -16.89
N GLU A 358 -12.32 11.66 -16.46
CA GLU A 358 -13.66 11.13 -16.78
C GLU A 358 -13.91 11.09 -18.30
N VAL A 359 -13.57 12.16 -19.01
CA VAL A 359 -13.67 12.23 -20.46
C VAL A 359 -12.75 11.21 -21.13
N PHE A 360 -11.53 11.08 -20.64
CA PHE A 360 -10.58 10.09 -21.13
C PHE A 360 -11.13 8.65 -21.00
N TRP A 361 -11.65 8.28 -19.85
CA TRP A 361 -12.24 6.94 -19.65
C TRP A 361 -13.51 6.73 -20.47
N GLN A 362 -14.33 7.79 -20.63
CA GLN A 362 -15.53 7.74 -21.48
C GLN A 362 -15.21 7.57 -22.97
N SER A 363 -14.00 7.90 -23.42
CA SER A 363 -13.56 7.61 -24.79
C SER A 363 -13.32 6.12 -25.05
N GLY A 364 -13.45 5.29 -24.00
CA GLY A 364 -13.52 3.84 -24.10
C GLY A 364 -12.23 3.09 -23.75
N PHE A 365 -11.22 3.74 -23.18
CA PHE A 365 -10.08 3.04 -22.61
C PHE A 365 -10.47 2.31 -21.33
N ASP A 366 -9.88 1.13 -21.11
CA ASP A 366 -10.09 0.28 -19.94
C ASP A 366 -8.99 0.42 -18.91
N ILE A 367 -7.76 0.55 -19.37
CA ILE A 367 -6.57 0.69 -18.52
C ILE A 367 -5.61 1.72 -19.12
N LEU A 368 -4.84 2.35 -18.24
CA LEU A 368 -3.65 3.11 -18.57
C LEU A 368 -2.44 2.37 -18.01
N LEU A 369 -1.50 2.02 -18.88
CA LEU A 369 -0.21 1.44 -18.51
C LEU A 369 0.85 2.54 -18.44
N CYS A 370 1.41 2.76 -17.27
CA CYS A 370 2.42 3.79 -17.03
C CYS A 370 3.41 3.38 -15.94
N PRO A 371 4.59 4.02 -15.85
CA PRO A 371 5.52 3.82 -14.76
C PRO A 371 4.93 4.19 -13.40
N VAL A 372 5.35 3.46 -12.36
CA VAL A 372 4.98 3.74 -10.96
C VAL A 372 5.92 4.76 -10.33
N ALA A 373 7.19 4.71 -10.71
CA ALA A 373 8.27 5.56 -10.20
C ALA A 373 9.27 5.84 -11.33
N PRO A 374 10.14 6.85 -11.18
CA PRO A 374 11.10 7.20 -12.24
C PRO A 374 12.22 6.16 -12.42
N SER A 375 12.47 5.33 -11.41
CA SER A 375 13.57 4.33 -11.42
C SER A 375 13.18 3.05 -10.72
N ALA A 376 14.06 2.03 -10.79
CA ALA A 376 14.02 0.85 -9.93
C ALA A 376 14.31 1.20 -8.46
N ALA A 377 14.39 0.16 -7.60
CA ALA A 377 14.66 0.34 -6.16
C ALA A 377 15.92 1.17 -5.91
N LEU A 378 15.79 2.22 -5.10
CA LEU A 378 16.87 3.15 -4.77
C LEU A 378 17.84 2.54 -3.75
N LYS A 379 19.11 2.94 -3.80
CA LYS A 379 20.02 2.73 -2.66
C LYS A 379 19.47 3.45 -1.43
N ILE A 380 19.71 2.84 -0.27
CA ILE A 380 19.27 3.44 1.00
C ILE A 380 20.04 4.74 1.23
N ASP A 381 19.30 5.82 1.41
CA ASP A 381 19.81 7.14 1.80
C ASP A 381 18.87 7.75 2.85
N GLU A 382 19.32 7.82 4.07
CA GLU A 382 18.61 8.34 5.24
C GLU A 382 19.10 9.73 5.65
N SER A 383 19.95 10.34 4.81
CA SER A 383 20.58 11.62 5.12
C SER A 383 19.55 12.69 5.45
N GLY A 384 19.73 13.37 6.57
CA GLY A 384 18.86 14.42 7.06
C GLY A 384 17.45 13.98 7.50
N GLY A 385 17.18 12.67 7.58
CA GLY A 385 15.84 12.17 7.95
C GLY A 385 14.74 12.68 7.00
N ILE A 386 13.50 12.77 7.48
CA ILE A 386 12.38 13.33 6.66
C ILE A 386 12.65 14.78 6.24
N ALA A 387 13.26 15.59 7.12
CA ALA A 387 13.57 16.98 6.80
C ALA A 387 14.61 17.14 5.66
N GLY A 388 15.49 16.15 5.49
CA GLY A 388 16.50 16.14 4.43
C GLY A 388 16.04 15.59 3.08
N MET A 389 14.79 15.16 2.94
CA MET A 389 14.29 14.55 1.69
C MET A 389 14.48 15.44 0.46
N ALA A 390 14.33 16.75 0.61
CA ALA A 390 14.49 17.71 -0.49
C ALA A 390 15.93 17.80 -1.03
N ASP A 391 16.91 17.47 -0.19
CA ASP A 391 18.33 17.51 -0.55
C ASP A 391 18.83 16.23 -1.21
N ARG A 392 18.07 15.13 -1.09
CA ARG A 392 18.43 13.84 -1.66
C ARG A 392 18.30 13.85 -3.18
N ARG A 393 19.05 12.96 -3.81
CA ARG A 393 19.04 12.78 -5.26
C ARG A 393 18.76 11.34 -5.64
N VAL A 394 18.16 11.15 -6.80
CA VAL A 394 17.97 9.86 -7.46
C VAL A 394 18.67 9.88 -8.81
N THR A 395 19.18 8.74 -9.23
CA THR A 395 19.78 8.60 -10.56
C THR A 395 18.74 8.02 -11.51
N VAL A 396 18.50 8.70 -12.63
CA VAL A 396 17.64 8.25 -13.74
C VAL A 396 18.47 8.35 -15.02
N ASP A 397 18.70 7.25 -15.71
CA ASP A 397 19.54 7.16 -16.90
C ASP A 397 20.97 7.77 -16.71
N GLY A 398 21.53 7.62 -15.50
CA GLY A 398 22.85 8.15 -15.17
C GLY A 398 22.87 9.64 -14.81
N GLU A 399 21.75 10.33 -14.84
CA GLU A 399 21.61 11.73 -14.43
C GLU A 399 21.00 11.83 -13.02
N GLU A 400 21.56 12.73 -12.22
CA GLU A 400 21.00 13.04 -10.90
C GLU A 400 19.75 13.91 -11.02
N ARG A 401 18.70 13.51 -10.31
CA ARG A 401 17.41 14.20 -10.20
C ARG A 401 17.03 14.42 -8.74
N GLU A 402 16.12 15.34 -8.48
CA GLU A 402 15.55 15.53 -7.16
C GLU A 402 14.78 14.29 -6.71
N TYR A 403 14.99 13.88 -5.44
CA TYR A 403 14.26 12.78 -4.82
C TYR A 403 12.78 13.11 -4.64
N VAL A 404 12.49 14.34 -4.19
CA VAL A 404 11.14 14.92 -4.12
C VAL A 404 11.21 16.25 -4.85
N ARG A 405 10.39 16.44 -5.86
CA ARG A 405 10.32 17.74 -6.55
C ARG A 405 9.78 18.78 -5.57
N GLY A 406 10.63 19.74 -5.20
CA GLY A 406 10.31 20.80 -4.26
C GLY A 406 9.19 21.70 -4.79
N GLY A 407 8.20 22.00 -3.94
CA GLY A 407 7.12 22.92 -4.24
C GLY A 407 7.46 24.39 -4.00
N ASP A 408 8.72 24.78 -4.06
CA ASP A 408 9.13 26.17 -4.02
C ASP A 408 9.30 26.69 -5.45
N GLY A 409 8.27 27.36 -5.91
CA GLY A 409 8.17 27.98 -7.22
C GLY A 409 9.31 29.00 -7.51
N THR A 410 10.52 28.49 -7.74
CA THR A 410 11.60 29.28 -8.35
C THR A 410 12.22 28.47 -9.48
N SER A 411 11.81 28.87 -10.67
CA SER A 411 12.25 28.65 -12.06
C SER A 411 11.88 27.39 -12.75
#